data_4377fe2843f19c7b9c29ada1414ffd7b
#
_entry.id   4377fe2843f19c7b9c29ada1414ffd7b
#
_cell.length_a   1.000
_cell.length_b   1.000
_cell.length_c   1.000
_cell.angle_alpha   90.00
_cell.angle_beta   90.00
_cell.angle_gamma   90.00
#
_symmetry.space_group_name_H-M   'P 1'
#
loop_
_entity.id
_entity.type
_entity.pdbx_description
1 polymer ?
#
loop_
_entity_poly.entity_id
_entity_poly.type
_entity_poly.pdbx_seq_one_letter_code
_entity_poly.pdbx_strand_id
1 'polypeptide(L)'
;MNYPTYESDFESMIEAQRQWSLQTFGPTTRLAGILDHLRKELDEVEANPSDVSEWIDVVILALDGAWRQGFSPVEIVEALRAKYAKNRARMWPDWRDADPDKAIEHVRNEATR
;
A
#
# COMPACT_ATOMS: atom_id res chain seq x y z
N MET A 1 -9.52 18.10 -19.51
CA MET A 1 -8.33 17.32 -19.18
C MET A 1 -8.59 15.85 -19.44
N ASN A 2 -7.73 15.25 -20.22
CA ASN A 2 -7.88 13.82 -20.52
C ASN A 2 -7.11 13.00 -19.51
N TYR A 3 -7.85 12.40 -18.60
CA TYR A 3 -7.25 11.37 -17.76
C TYR A 3 -7.09 10.11 -18.60
N PRO A 4 -6.01 9.36 -18.39
CA PRO A 4 -5.89 8.07 -19.06
C PRO A 4 -7.13 7.24 -18.71
N THR A 5 -7.67 6.58 -19.72
CA THR A 5 -8.77 5.66 -19.50
C THR A 5 -8.23 4.49 -18.70
N TYR A 6 -8.60 4.43 -17.45
CA TYR A 6 -8.26 3.26 -16.66
C TYR A 6 -9.19 2.17 -17.13
N GLU A 7 -8.67 1.26 -17.87
CA GLU A 7 -9.32 -0.01 -17.90
C GLU A 7 -9.45 -0.47 -16.45
N SER A 8 -10.38 -1.33 -16.16
CA SER A 8 -10.59 -1.87 -14.82
C SER A 8 -9.38 -2.66 -14.30
N ASP A 9 -8.28 -2.54 -14.95
CA ASP A 9 -7.04 -3.26 -14.72
C ASP A 9 -6.18 -2.49 -13.72
N PHE A 10 -5.92 -3.12 -12.59
CA PHE A 10 -5.12 -2.53 -11.51
C PHE A 10 -3.71 -2.16 -12.00
N GLU A 11 -3.12 -3.02 -12.83
CA GLU A 11 -1.78 -2.79 -13.36
C GLU A 11 -1.73 -1.52 -14.21
N SER A 12 -2.73 -1.30 -15.05
CA SER A 12 -2.82 -0.09 -15.87
C SER A 12 -2.98 1.16 -15.02
N MET A 13 -3.73 1.07 -13.95
CA MET A 13 -3.91 2.19 -13.03
C MET A 13 -2.59 2.54 -12.35
N ILE A 14 -1.83 1.54 -11.89
CA ILE A 14 -0.52 1.76 -11.29
C ILE A 14 0.42 2.42 -12.30
N GLU A 15 0.42 1.97 -13.56
CA GLU A 15 1.26 2.56 -14.59
C GLU A 15 0.88 4.02 -14.87
N ALA A 16 -0.40 4.31 -14.94
CA ALA A 16 -0.86 5.69 -15.14
C ALA A 16 -0.44 6.60 -13.98
N GLN A 17 -0.57 6.12 -12.76
CA GLN A 17 -0.11 6.84 -11.57
C GLN A 17 1.40 7.06 -11.61
N ARG A 18 2.15 6.04 -12.01
CA ARG A 18 3.61 6.13 -12.10
C ARG A 18 4.03 7.26 -13.04
N GLN A 19 3.44 7.31 -14.24
CA GLN A 19 3.77 8.35 -15.20
C GLN A 19 3.44 9.74 -14.69
N TRP A 20 2.28 9.90 -14.09
CA TRP A 20 1.87 11.18 -13.52
C TRP A 20 2.80 11.60 -12.38
N SER A 21 3.11 10.68 -11.49
CA SER A 21 3.95 10.97 -10.31
C SER A 21 5.38 11.33 -10.70
N LEU A 22 5.95 10.66 -11.70
CA LEU A 22 7.28 11.01 -12.18
C LEU A 22 7.34 12.45 -12.71
N GLN A 23 6.32 12.89 -13.41
CA GLN A 23 6.24 14.25 -13.93
C GLN A 23 5.99 15.29 -12.83
N THR A 24 5.18 14.91 -11.84
CA THR A 24 4.73 15.85 -10.79
C THR A 24 5.76 16.00 -9.68
N PHE A 25 6.35 14.90 -9.25
CA PHE A 25 7.25 14.87 -8.09
C PHE A 25 8.70 14.57 -8.45
N GLY A 26 8.98 14.28 -9.71
CA GLY A 26 10.33 14.05 -10.19
C GLY A 26 10.81 12.61 -10.06
N PRO A 27 12.02 12.37 -10.53
CA PRO A 27 12.63 11.03 -10.53
C PRO A 27 13.18 10.66 -9.16
N THR A 28 13.82 9.51 -9.09
CA THR A 28 14.50 8.92 -7.94
C THR A 28 13.54 8.20 -7.00
N THR A 29 14.07 7.57 -5.98
CA THR A 29 13.24 6.82 -5.03
C THR A 29 12.40 7.73 -4.13
N ARG A 30 12.87 8.94 -3.87
CA ARG A 30 12.23 9.90 -2.97
C ARG A 30 11.77 9.27 -1.66
N LEU A 31 12.51 8.28 -1.18
CA LEU A 31 12.09 7.44 -0.05
C LEU A 31 11.73 8.25 1.19
N ALA A 32 12.61 9.14 1.62
CA ALA A 32 12.36 9.93 2.83
C ALA A 32 11.11 10.81 2.67
N GLY A 33 10.93 11.41 1.50
CA GLY A 33 9.76 12.25 1.22
C GLY A 33 8.46 11.46 1.21
N ILE A 34 8.49 10.26 0.61
CA ILE A 34 7.31 9.40 0.60
C ILE A 34 6.95 8.93 2.01
N LEU A 35 7.94 8.54 2.80
CA LEU A 35 7.68 8.14 4.18
C LEU A 35 7.14 9.28 5.03
N ASP A 36 7.68 10.49 4.84
CA ASP A 36 7.14 11.68 5.51
C ASP A 36 5.69 11.94 5.12
N HIS A 37 5.40 11.83 3.83
CA HIS A 37 4.05 12.02 3.32
C HIS A 37 3.08 10.95 3.86
N LEU A 38 3.53 9.69 3.90
CA LEU A 38 2.73 8.61 4.49
C LEU A 38 2.37 8.89 5.95
N ARG A 39 3.32 9.40 6.74
CA ARG A 39 3.05 9.74 8.13
C ARG A 39 1.98 10.82 8.24
N LYS A 40 2.01 11.81 7.35
CA LYS A 40 1.00 12.87 7.32
C LYS A 40 -0.36 12.34 6.93
N GLU A 41 -0.41 11.44 5.93
CA GLU A 41 -1.68 10.84 5.51
C GLU A 41 -2.27 9.93 6.59
N LEU A 42 -1.44 9.29 7.40
CA LEU A 42 -1.94 8.52 8.55
C LEU A 42 -2.65 9.43 9.55
N ASP A 43 -2.14 10.64 9.76
CA ASP A 43 -2.81 11.62 10.62
C ASP A 43 -4.16 12.04 10.03
N GLU A 44 -4.24 12.18 8.70
CA GLU A 44 -5.50 12.51 8.02
C GLU A 44 -6.52 11.39 8.14
N VAL A 45 -6.08 10.14 8.02
CA VAL A 45 -6.95 8.98 8.26
C VAL A 45 -7.48 8.98 9.68
N GLU A 46 -6.63 9.24 10.65
CA GLU A 46 -7.04 9.28 12.05
C GLU A 46 -8.09 10.37 12.29
N ALA A 47 -7.92 11.52 11.61
CA ALA A 47 -8.87 12.63 11.76
C ALA A 47 -10.21 12.37 11.06
N ASN A 48 -10.21 11.63 9.94
CA ASN A 48 -11.40 11.38 9.13
C ASN A 48 -11.50 9.93 8.67
N PRO A 49 -11.61 8.96 9.59
CA PRO A 49 -11.56 7.55 9.21
C PRO A 49 -12.76 7.06 8.39
N SER A 50 -13.83 7.83 8.34
CA SER A 50 -15.01 7.50 7.55
C SER A 50 -14.95 8.01 6.10
N ASP A 51 -13.91 8.76 5.75
CA ASP A 51 -13.71 9.24 4.40
C ASP A 51 -12.76 8.27 3.67
N VAL A 52 -13.30 7.54 2.70
CA VAL A 52 -12.54 6.53 1.97
C VAL A 52 -11.33 7.14 1.25
N SER A 53 -11.44 8.40 0.80
CA SER A 53 -10.34 9.03 0.07
C SER A 53 -9.07 9.15 0.92
N GLU A 54 -9.21 9.30 2.23
CA GLU A 54 -8.06 9.37 3.13
C GLU A 54 -7.29 8.03 3.16
N TRP A 55 -8.01 6.90 3.17
CA TRP A 55 -7.38 5.60 3.07
C TRP A 55 -6.72 5.39 1.71
N ILE A 56 -7.35 5.91 0.65
CA ILE A 56 -6.81 5.78 -0.71
C ILE A 56 -5.51 6.56 -0.87
N ASP A 57 -5.37 7.72 -0.23
CA ASP A 57 -4.11 8.45 -0.25
C ASP A 57 -2.96 7.60 0.30
N VAL A 58 -3.20 6.82 1.34
CA VAL A 58 -2.20 5.89 1.88
C VAL A 58 -1.86 4.81 0.85
N VAL A 59 -2.86 4.25 0.19
CA VAL A 59 -2.64 3.22 -0.85
C VAL A 59 -1.81 3.79 -2.00
N ILE A 60 -2.16 4.98 -2.48
CA ILE A 60 -1.45 5.62 -3.59
C ILE A 60 0.02 5.85 -3.25
N LEU A 61 0.30 6.35 -2.06
CA LEU A 61 1.67 6.58 -1.62
C LEU A 61 2.47 5.29 -1.46
N ALA A 62 1.83 4.23 -0.96
CA ALA A 62 2.50 2.94 -0.84
C ALA A 62 2.86 2.37 -2.21
N LEU A 63 1.95 2.48 -3.19
CA LEU A 63 2.22 2.06 -4.56
C LEU A 63 3.33 2.90 -5.18
N ASP A 64 3.30 4.21 -4.97
CA ASP A 64 4.33 5.13 -5.44
C ASP A 64 5.70 4.70 -4.91
N GLY A 65 5.79 4.43 -3.63
CA GLY A 65 7.02 3.95 -3.03
C GLY A 65 7.51 2.65 -3.65
N ALA A 66 6.60 1.72 -3.92
CA ALA A 66 6.96 0.41 -4.46
C ALA A 66 7.57 0.51 -5.87
N TRP A 67 6.88 1.19 -6.82
CA TRP A 67 7.42 1.25 -8.17
C TRP A 67 8.70 2.12 -8.23
N ARG A 68 8.86 3.10 -7.33
CA ARG A 68 10.10 3.89 -7.27
C ARG A 68 11.31 3.06 -6.83
N GLN A 69 11.08 1.93 -6.16
CA GLN A 69 12.15 0.99 -5.84
C GLN A 69 12.52 0.07 -7.01
N GLY A 70 11.85 0.22 -8.15
CA GLY A 70 12.16 -0.51 -9.37
C GLY A 70 11.19 -1.65 -9.70
N PHE A 71 10.13 -1.80 -8.95
CA PHE A 71 9.15 -2.86 -9.24
C PHE A 71 8.16 -2.40 -10.31
N SER A 72 7.90 -3.28 -11.26
CA SER A 72 6.89 -3.00 -12.30
C SER A 72 5.47 -3.12 -11.73
N PRO A 73 4.47 -2.53 -12.42
CA PRO A 73 3.08 -2.74 -12.02
C PRO A 73 2.68 -4.21 -11.93
N VAL A 74 3.12 -5.05 -12.86
CA VAL A 74 2.87 -6.50 -12.81
C VAL A 74 3.45 -7.11 -11.56
N GLU A 75 4.71 -6.79 -11.25
CA GLU A 75 5.37 -7.31 -10.05
C GLU A 75 4.66 -6.88 -8.77
N ILE A 76 4.17 -5.65 -8.72
CA ILE A 76 3.45 -5.12 -7.55
C ILE A 76 2.14 -5.89 -7.34
N VAL A 77 1.36 -6.11 -8.41
CA VAL A 77 0.09 -6.83 -8.33
C VAL A 77 0.33 -8.30 -7.94
N GLU A 78 1.35 -8.93 -8.51
CA GLU A 78 1.71 -10.30 -8.14
C GLU A 78 2.14 -10.39 -6.68
N ALA A 79 2.93 -9.42 -6.21
CA ALA A 79 3.36 -9.38 -4.82
C ALA A 79 2.17 -9.21 -3.87
N LEU A 80 1.19 -8.40 -4.25
CA LEU A 80 -0.03 -8.23 -3.46
C LEU A 80 -0.80 -9.53 -3.35
N ARG A 81 -0.98 -10.24 -4.47
CA ARG A 81 -1.66 -11.53 -4.48
C ARG A 81 -0.93 -12.56 -3.62
N ALA A 82 0.39 -12.65 -3.79
CA ALA A 82 1.22 -13.60 -3.05
C ALA A 82 1.21 -13.31 -1.54
N LYS A 83 1.31 -12.04 -1.18
CA LYS A 83 1.29 -11.64 0.23
C LYS A 83 -0.07 -11.90 0.88
N TYR A 84 -1.14 -11.64 0.16
CA TYR A 84 -2.50 -11.91 0.64
C TYR A 84 -2.69 -13.42 0.87
N ALA A 85 -2.27 -14.25 -0.09
CA ALA A 85 -2.34 -15.70 0.04
C ALA A 85 -1.52 -16.20 1.23
N LYS A 86 -0.32 -15.64 1.41
CA LYS A 86 0.55 -15.98 2.54
C LYS A 86 -0.11 -15.63 3.87
N ASN A 87 -0.70 -14.44 3.97
CA ASN A 87 -1.38 -14.01 5.19
C ASN A 87 -2.58 -14.90 5.52
N ARG A 88 -3.33 -15.34 4.51
CA ARG A 88 -4.45 -16.24 4.71
C ARG A 88 -4.02 -17.63 5.18
N ALA A 89 -2.83 -18.05 4.81
CA ALA A 89 -2.30 -19.37 5.21
C ALA A 89 -1.65 -19.36 6.59
N ARG A 90 -1.36 -18.20 7.16
CA ARG A 90 -0.77 -18.06 8.48
C ARG A 90 -1.78 -18.32 9.58
N MET A 91 -1.28 -18.70 10.75
CA MET A 91 -2.11 -18.76 11.94
C MET A 91 -2.21 -17.38 12.58
N TRP A 92 -3.42 -17.03 12.94
CA TRP A 92 -3.71 -15.74 13.59
C TRP A 92 -4.35 -16.00 14.95
N PRO A 93 -4.10 -15.14 15.95
CA PRO A 93 -4.80 -15.27 17.22
C PRO A 93 -6.30 -15.02 17.04
N ASP A 94 -7.10 -15.53 17.99
CA ASP A 94 -8.53 -15.24 18.00
C ASP A 94 -8.70 -13.73 18.27
N TRP A 95 -9.37 -13.05 17.37
CA TRP A 95 -9.57 -11.60 17.50
C TRP A 95 -10.32 -11.22 18.78
N ARG A 96 -11.12 -12.14 19.32
CA ARG A 96 -11.87 -11.89 20.54
C ARG A 96 -10.97 -11.72 21.76
N ASP A 97 -9.78 -12.34 21.72
CA ASP A 97 -8.80 -12.29 22.80
C ASP A 97 -7.73 -11.24 22.58
N ALA A 98 -7.77 -10.55 21.43
CA ALA A 98 -6.78 -9.55 21.07
C ALA A 98 -7.22 -8.15 21.52
N ASP A 99 -6.26 -7.29 21.84
CA ASP A 99 -6.54 -5.90 22.14
C ASP A 99 -6.94 -5.19 20.84
N PRO A 100 -8.16 -4.63 20.75
CA PRO A 100 -8.63 -4.00 19.52
C PRO A 100 -7.84 -2.75 19.13
N ASP A 101 -7.09 -2.17 20.06
CA ASP A 101 -6.30 -0.96 19.81
C ASP A 101 -4.86 -1.26 19.41
N LYS A 102 -4.51 -2.52 19.31
CA LYS A 102 -3.17 -2.96 18.96
C LYS A 102 -3.16 -3.75 17.66
N ALA A 103 -2.02 -3.73 16.97
CA ALA A 103 -1.84 -4.58 15.80
C ALA A 103 -1.96 -6.05 16.20
N ILE A 104 -2.70 -6.82 15.41
CA ILE A 104 -2.80 -8.26 15.58
C ILE A 104 -1.76 -8.88 14.68
N GLU A 105 -0.76 -9.52 15.28
CA GLU A 105 0.32 -10.16 14.53
C GLU A 105 0.03 -11.67 14.40
N HIS A 106 0.49 -12.25 13.29
CA HIS A 106 0.34 -13.68 13.11
C HIS A 106 1.12 -14.46 14.17
N VAL A 107 0.65 -15.66 14.47
CA VAL A 107 1.32 -16.55 15.43
C VAL A 107 2.60 -17.07 14.78
N ARG A 108 3.72 -16.91 15.48
CA ARG A 108 5.02 -17.38 15.01
C ARG A 108 5.36 -18.69 15.70
N ASN A 109 5.75 -19.65 14.89
CA ASN A 109 6.31 -20.91 15.39
C ASN A 109 7.83 -20.75 15.39
N GLU A 110 8.49 -21.18 16.46
CA GLU A 110 9.95 -21.08 16.57
C GLU A 110 10.67 -21.76 15.40
N ALA A 111 10.12 -22.85 14.88
CA ALA A 111 10.68 -23.57 13.75
C ALA A 111 10.66 -22.77 12.44
N THR A 112 9.91 -21.69 12.37
CA THR A 112 9.76 -20.88 11.15
C THR A 112 10.49 -19.55 11.21
N ARG A 113 11.26 -19.33 12.23
CA ARG A 113 12.05 -18.11 12.37
C ARG A 113 13.27 -18.07 11.46
#